data_7c1495782f8523497cb17f8602ac3792
#
_entry.id   7c1495782f8523497cb17f8602ac3792
#
_cell.length_a   1.000
_cell.length_b   1.000
_cell.length_c   1.000
_cell.angle_alpha   90.00
_cell.angle_beta   90.00
_cell.angle_gamma   90.00
#
_symmetry.space_group_name_H-M   'P 1'
#
loop_
_entity.id
_entity.type
_entity.pdbx_description
1 polymer ?
#
loop_
_entity_poly.entity_id
_entity_poly.type
_entity_poly.pdbx_seq_one_letter_code
_entity_poly.pdbx_strand_id
1 'polypeptide(L)'
;DIGEDRVGNPFCEAIHWPAAGVVALGLAQRVVFLAPATGAELSRLTLGTIDGGDFFGHLAIGDDGTLYVLGWCDVIAVAPSRKVRWIARGVAIDGIVWCEQRGPHLLLEAEMDPPGGWVPVVLDAATGRHVER
;
A
#
# COMPACT_ATOMS: atom_id res chain seq x y z
N ASP A 1 -26.14 6.26 2.83
CA ASP A 1 -25.42 7.33 3.49
C ASP A 1 -23.94 7.08 3.60
N ILE A 2 -23.19 8.11 3.32
CA ILE A 2 -21.74 8.00 3.21
C ILE A 2 -21.09 7.60 4.53
N GLY A 3 -21.58 8.12 5.63
CA GLY A 3 -21.01 7.78 6.93
C GLY A 3 -21.16 6.32 7.24
N GLU A 4 -22.29 5.76 6.92
CA GLU A 4 -22.55 4.35 7.18
C GLU A 4 -21.69 3.47 6.29
N ASP A 5 -21.49 3.89 5.04
CA ASP A 5 -20.68 3.10 4.13
C ASP A 5 -19.26 2.95 4.66
N ARG A 6 -18.76 3.96 5.32
CA ARG A 6 -17.40 3.93 5.82
C ARG A 6 -17.25 3.14 7.11
N VAL A 7 -18.33 2.86 7.80
CA VAL A 7 -18.24 2.12 9.06
C VAL A 7 -17.71 0.72 8.83
N GLY A 8 -18.20 0.04 7.80
CA GLY A 8 -17.80 -1.33 7.53
C GLY A 8 -16.55 -1.46 6.71
N ASN A 9 -16.11 -0.36 6.09
CA ASN A 9 -14.96 -0.44 5.17
C ASN A 9 -14.27 0.91 5.10
N PRO A 10 -13.54 1.28 6.17
CA PRO A 10 -12.94 2.61 6.26
C PRO A 10 -11.80 2.83 5.28
N PHE A 11 -11.18 1.77 4.78
CA PHE A 11 -10.02 1.91 3.88
C PHE A 11 -10.37 1.39 2.51
N CYS A 12 -10.60 2.33 1.61
CA CYS A 12 -10.89 2.02 0.22
C CYS A 12 -10.39 3.20 -0.60
N GLU A 13 -9.44 2.94 -1.49
CA GLU A 13 -8.84 3.98 -2.32
C GLU A 13 -8.72 3.51 -3.75
N ALA A 14 -8.92 4.44 -4.66
CA ALA A 14 -8.65 4.20 -6.07
C ALA A 14 -7.70 5.28 -6.56
N ILE A 15 -6.70 4.90 -7.34
CA ILE A 15 -5.72 5.83 -7.86
C ILE A 15 -5.42 5.48 -9.32
N HIS A 16 -5.30 6.51 -10.16
CA HIS A 16 -4.80 6.31 -11.51
C HIS A 16 -3.29 6.09 -11.44
N TRP A 17 -2.83 4.99 -12.04
CA TRP A 17 -1.41 4.62 -12.01
C TRP A 17 -0.88 4.68 -13.44
N PRO A 18 -0.38 5.87 -13.87
CA PRO A 18 -0.01 6.07 -15.28
C PRO A 18 1.10 5.17 -15.76
N ALA A 19 2.10 4.90 -14.92
CA ALA A 19 3.24 4.08 -15.33
C ALA A 19 2.81 2.68 -15.75
N ALA A 20 1.72 2.19 -15.21
CA ALA A 20 1.18 0.87 -15.56
C ALA A 20 -0.02 0.96 -16.50
N GLY A 21 -0.55 2.17 -16.73
CA GLY A 21 -1.70 2.35 -17.59
C GLY A 21 -2.99 1.79 -17.03
N VAL A 22 -3.14 1.74 -15.72
CA VAL A 22 -4.29 1.14 -15.06
C VAL A 22 -4.79 2.03 -13.93
N VAL A 23 -5.96 1.70 -13.40
CA VAL A 23 -6.44 2.22 -12.12
C VAL A 23 -6.23 1.13 -11.09
N ALA A 24 -5.63 1.49 -9.96
CA ALA A 24 -5.48 0.58 -8.84
C ALA A 24 -6.55 0.88 -7.82
N LEU A 25 -7.29 -0.15 -7.41
CA LEU A 25 -8.37 -0.02 -6.44
C LEU A 25 -8.07 -0.95 -5.27
N GLY A 26 -7.83 -0.37 -4.10
CA GLY A 26 -7.54 -1.14 -2.90
C GLY A 26 -8.75 -1.18 -1.98
N LEU A 27 -9.05 -2.36 -1.45
CA LEU A 27 -10.09 -2.53 -0.45
C LEU A 27 -9.94 -3.90 0.20
N ALA A 28 -10.36 -4.00 1.45
CA ALA A 28 -10.31 -5.25 2.21
C ALA A 28 -8.91 -5.87 2.14
N GLN A 29 -8.77 -7.05 1.58
CA GLN A 29 -7.49 -7.75 1.54
C GLN A 29 -6.95 -7.85 0.12
N ARG A 30 -7.25 -6.86 -0.73
CA ARG A 30 -6.81 -6.94 -2.12
C ARG A 30 -6.64 -5.58 -2.76
N VAL A 31 -5.86 -5.56 -3.83
CA VAL A 31 -5.77 -4.44 -4.75
C VAL A 31 -6.11 -5.00 -6.13
N VAL A 32 -7.05 -4.36 -6.79
CA VAL A 32 -7.52 -4.79 -8.12
C VAL A 32 -7.01 -3.77 -9.14
N PHE A 33 -6.50 -4.26 -10.26
CA PHE A 33 -5.99 -3.39 -11.33
C PHE A 33 -7.01 -3.40 -12.47
N LEU A 34 -7.49 -2.22 -12.82
CA LEU A 34 -8.61 -2.05 -13.75
C LEU A 34 -8.17 -1.33 -15.00
N ALA A 35 -8.74 -1.71 -16.13
CA ALA A 35 -8.57 -0.97 -17.37
C ALA A 35 -9.30 0.37 -17.23
N PRO A 36 -8.61 1.51 -17.47
CA PRO A 36 -9.26 2.82 -17.25
C PRO A 36 -10.46 3.07 -18.13
N ALA A 37 -10.42 2.59 -19.37
CA ALA A 37 -11.49 2.90 -20.33
C ALA A 37 -12.78 2.12 -20.04
N THR A 38 -12.67 0.91 -19.53
CA THR A 38 -13.83 0.02 -19.40
C THR A 38 -14.13 -0.37 -17.96
N GLY A 39 -13.17 -0.20 -17.05
CA GLY A 39 -13.30 -0.68 -15.69
C GLY A 39 -13.15 -2.17 -15.54
N ALA A 40 -12.74 -2.87 -16.61
CA ALA A 40 -12.55 -4.32 -16.53
C ALA A 40 -11.36 -4.67 -15.65
N GLU A 41 -11.53 -5.69 -14.84
CA GLU A 41 -10.43 -6.18 -14.00
C GLU A 41 -9.40 -6.89 -14.85
N LEU A 42 -8.16 -6.43 -14.78
CA LEU A 42 -7.04 -7.02 -15.51
C LEU A 42 -6.28 -8.02 -14.66
N SER A 43 -6.08 -7.72 -13.39
CA SER A 43 -5.39 -8.59 -12.47
C SER A 43 -5.66 -8.09 -11.06
N ARG A 44 -5.21 -8.87 -10.06
CA ARG A 44 -5.35 -8.45 -8.67
C ARG A 44 -4.19 -8.94 -7.84
N LEU A 45 -3.99 -8.26 -6.73
CA LEU A 45 -2.99 -8.59 -5.73
C LEU A 45 -3.74 -8.88 -4.44
N THR A 46 -3.51 -10.05 -3.85
CA THR A 46 -4.12 -10.41 -2.59
C THR A 46 -3.12 -10.15 -1.47
N LEU A 47 -3.60 -9.54 -0.38
CA LEU A 47 -2.75 -9.14 0.73
C LEU A 47 -2.80 -10.20 1.82
N GLY A 48 -1.63 -10.55 2.36
CA GLY A 48 -1.55 -11.36 3.55
C GLY A 48 -2.28 -12.69 3.49
N THR A 49 -2.07 -13.45 2.44
CA THR A 49 -2.89 -14.63 2.18
C THR A 49 -2.67 -15.80 3.12
N ILE A 50 -1.47 -15.93 3.67
CA ILE A 50 -1.10 -17.18 4.34
C ILE A 50 -1.41 -17.14 5.82
N ASP A 51 -1.08 -16.07 6.48
CA ASP A 51 -1.16 -16.01 7.94
C ASP A 51 -2.33 -15.18 8.44
N GLY A 52 -3.48 -15.30 7.82
CA GLY A 52 -4.62 -14.48 8.20
C GLY A 52 -4.51 -13.06 7.74
N GLY A 53 -3.35 -12.70 7.30
CA GLY A 53 -3.23 -11.63 6.41
C GLY A 53 -3.17 -10.23 6.91
N ASP A 54 -3.08 -9.39 5.93
CA ASP A 54 -3.06 -7.97 6.10
C ASP A 54 -4.30 -7.38 5.46
N PHE A 55 -4.58 -6.12 5.76
CA PHE A 55 -5.70 -5.40 5.18
C PHE A 55 -5.20 -4.17 4.47
N PHE A 56 -5.93 -3.77 3.45
CA PHE A 56 -5.58 -2.59 2.69
C PHE A 56 -5.70 -1.33 3.55
N GLY A 57 -4.71 -0.45 3.44
CA GLY A 57 -4.76 0.86 4.07
C GLY A 57 -4.74 1.98 3.04
N HIS A 58 -3.61 2.16 2.36
CA HIS A 58 -3.42 3.29 1.46
C HIS A 58 -2.60 2.90 0.23
N LEU A 59 -2.69 3.74 -0.81
CA LEU A 59 -1.87 3.62 -2.01
C LEU A 59 -0.98 4.85 -2.15
N ALA A 60 0.22 4.67 -2.68
CA ALA A 60 1.10 5.78 -3.00
C ALA A 60 1.91 5.41 -4.23
N ILE A 61 2.28 6.42 -5.02
CA ILE A 61 3.11 6.20 -6.21
C ILE A 61 4.45 6.88 -5.96
N GLY A 62 5.52 6.13 -6.13
CA GLY A 62 6.87 6.65 -5.94
C GLY A 62 7.38 7.39 -7.16
N ASP A 63 8.59 7.95 -7.00
CA ASP A 63 9.19 8.81 -8.00
C ASP A 63 9.45 8.10 -9.33
N ASP A 64 9.70 6.80 -9.28
CA ASP A 64 10.00 6.00 -10.48
C ASP A 64 8.77 5.29 -11.03
N GLY A 65 7.58 5.60 -10.53
CA GLY A 65 6.35 4.97 -10.99
C GLY A 65 5.99 3.69 -10.26
N THR A 66 6.77 3.27 -9.27
CA THR A 66 6.42 2.12 -8.45
C THR A 66 5.17 2.41 -7.63
N LEU A 67 4.25 1.47 -7.57
CA LEU A 67 3.09 1.58 -6.70
C LEU A 67 3.42 0.93 -5.36
N TYR A 68 3.20 1.68 -4.28
CA TYR A 68 3.37 1.16 -2.93
C TYR A 68 1.99 0.93 -2.32
N VAL A 69 1.76 -0.31 -1.91
CA VAL A 69 0.54 -0.69 -1.22
C VAL A 69 0.86 -0.73 0.27
N LEU A 70 0.23 0.15 1.02
CA LEU A 70 0.43 0.21 2.46
C LEU A 70 -0.72 -0.53 3.11
N GLY A 71 -0.40 -1.66 3.74
CA GLY A 71 -1.36 -2.40 4.52
C GLY A 71 -1.45 -1.89 5.94
N TRP A 72 -2.09 -2.65 6.80
CA TRP A 72 -2.06 -2.35 8.22
C TRP A 72 -0.71 -2.72 8.82
N CYS A 73 -0.05 -3.73 8.28
CA CYS A 73 1.21 -4.24 8.83
C CYS A 73 2.34 -4.23 7.81
N ASP A 74 2.06 -4.46 6.54
CA ASP A 74 3.07 -4.70 5.52
C ASP A 74 3.08 -3.61 4.46
N VAL A 75 4.22 -3.46 3.78
CA VAL A 75 4.33 -2.58 2.61
C VAL A 75 4.73 -3.45 1.42
N ILE A 76 4.02 -3.29 0.31
CA ILE A 76 4.28 -4.04 -0.91
C ILE A 76 4.63 -3.04 -2.02
N ALA A 77 5.75 -3.27 -2.70
CA ALA A 77 6.13 -2.49 -3.86
C ALA A 77 5.79 -3.26 -5.12
N VAL A 78 5.05 -2.60 -6.02
CA VAL A 78 4.57 -3.23 -7.25
C VAL A 78 5.13 -2.47 -8.44
N ALA A 79 5.80 -3.18 -9.35
CA ALA A 79 6.36 -2.58 -10.55
C ALA A 79 5.26 -2.20 -11.53
N PRO A 80 5.54 -1.29 -12.49
CA PRO A 80 4.55 -0.96 -13.52
C PRO A 80 4.07 -2.16 -14.32
N SER A 81 4.82 -3.25 -14.34
CA SER A 81 4.38 -4.50 -14.95
C SER A 81 3.32 -5.21 -14.12
N ARG A 82 2.99 -4.66 -12.95
CA ARG A 82 2.05 -5.20 -11.96
C ARG A 82 2.58 -6.44 -11.24
N LYS A 83 3.91 -6.64 -11.29
CA LYS A 83 4.55 -7.70 -10.51
C LYS A 83 5.12 -7.13 -9.22
N VAL A 84 5.03 -7.89 -8.16
CA VAL A 84 5.57 -7.49 -6.87
C VAL A 84 7.09 -7.44 -6.95
N ARG A 85 7.65 -6.31 -6.52
CA ARG A 85 9.12 -6.13 -6.45
C ARG A 85 9.66 -6.61 -5.13
N TRP A 86 9.00 -6.22 -4.03
CA TRP A 86 9.37 -6.66 -2.70
C TRP A 86 8.19 -6.48 -1.76
N ILE A 87 8.26 -7.19 -0.64
CA ILE A 87 7.29 -7.09 0.44
C ILE A 87 8.09 -6.85 1.72
N ALA A 88 7.78 -5.77 2.42
CA ALA A 88 8.34 -5.50 3.75
C ALA A 88 7.28 -5.89 4.77
N ARG A 89 7.54 -6.95 5.53
CA ARG A 89 6.57 -7.49 6.47
C ARG A 89 6.79 -6.95 7.86
N GLY A 90 5.71 -6.77 8.59
CA GLY A 90 5.78 -6.36 9.98
C GLY A 90 6.32 -4.96 10.17
N VAL A 91 6.05 -4.06 9.24
CA VAL A 91 6.47 -2.67 9.34
C VAL A 91 5.73 -1.97 10.48
N ALA A 92 4.46 -2.34 10.68
CA ALA A 92 3.62 -1.75 11.72
C ALA A 92 2.78 -2.84 12.38
N ILE A 93 2.12 -2.46 13.46
CA ILE A 93 1.17 -3.35 14.12
C ILE A 93 -0.25 -3.05 13.64
N ASP A 94 -0.59 -1.76 13.45
CA ASP A 94 -1.99 -1.43 13.18
C ASP A 94 -2.15 -0.20 12.29
N GLY A 95 -1.26 0.00 11.35
CA GLY A 95 -1.44 1.07 10.38
C GLY A 95 -0.15 1.67 9.91
N ILE A 96 -0.13 2.07 8.65
CA ILE A 96 1.03 2.69 8.01
C ILE A 96 0.54 3.90 7.23
N VAL A 97 1.22 5.02 7.41
CA VAL A 97 0.92 6.26 6.70
C VAL A 97 2.11 6.63 5.84
N TRP A 98 1.82 6.99 4.59
CA TRP A 98 2.83 7.48 3.66
C TRP A 98 3.10 8.95 3.95
N CYS A 99 4.36 9.32 4.14
CA CYS A 99 4.74 10.72 4.29
C CYS A 99 5.31 11.27 3.00
N GLU A 100 6.40 10.67 2.52
CA GLU A 100 7.01 11.11 1.25
C GLU A 100 8.09 10.12 0.83
N GLN A 101 8.48 10.22 -0.42
CA GLN A 101 9.72 9.60 -0.87
C GLN A 101 10.80 10.66 -0.96
N ARG A 102 11.97 10.37 -0.41
CA ARG A 102 13.10 11.28 -0.47
C ARG A 102 14.28 10.52 -1.05
N GLY A 103 14.48 10.67 -2.37
CA GLY A 103 15.49 9.90 -3.07
C GLY A 103 15.26 8.41 -2.94
N PRO A 104 16.24 7.65 -2.46
CA PRO A 104 16.08 6.20 -2.32
C PRO A 104 15.29 5.78 -1.09
N HIS A 105 14.80 6.73 -0.29
CA HIS A 105 14.16 6.43 0.98
C HIS A 105 12.68 6.72 0.96
N LEU A 106 11.89 5.78 1.48
CA LEU A 106 10.46 5.95 1.72
C LEU A 106 10.29 6.33 3.18
N LEU A 107 9.71 7.49 3.41
CA LEU A 107 9.46 7.99 4.76
C LEU A 107 8.01 7.72 5.12
N LEU A 108 7.82 6.92 6.16
CA LEU A 108 6.51 6.44 6.58
C LEU A 108 6.34 6.66 8.07
N GLU A 109 5.10 6.55 8.54
CA GLU A 109 4.82 6.43 9.96
C GLU A 109 4.04 5.14 10.19
N ALA A 110 4.43 4.43 11.23
CA ALA A 110 3.85 3.13 11.56
C ALA A 110 3.29 3.17 12.98
N GLU A 111 2.08 2.66 13.14
CA GLU A 111 1.49 2.54 14.47
C GLU A 111 1.98 1.25 15.12
N MET A 112 2.86 1.40 16.10
CA MET A 112 3.52 0.28 16.74
C MET A 112 2.96 -0.03 18.13
N ASP A 113 2.20 0.88 18.70
CA ASP A 113 1.66 0.72 20.05
C ASP A 113 0.28 1.35 20.10
N PRO A 114 -0.72 0.68 19.56
CA PRO A 114 -2.08 1.25 19.50
C PRO A 114 -2.67 1.43 20.91
N PRO A 115 -3.47 2.50 21.09
CA PRO A 115 -3.75 3.51 20.09
C PRO A 115 -2.76 4.67 20.12
N GLY A 116 -2.29 5.07 18.97
CA GLY A 116 -1.56 6.32 18.82
C GLY A 116 -0.07 6.27 18.98
N GLY A 117 0.52 5.08 19.12
CA GLY A 117 1.97 4.96 19.21
C GLY A 117 2.63 4.96 17.85
N TRP A 118 2.60 6.11 17.17
CA TRP A 118 3.13 6.27 15.82
C TRP A 118 4.62 6.58 15.86
N VAL A 119 5.40 5.84 15.08
CA VAL A 119 6.84 6.04 14.99
C VAL A 119 7.26 6.20 13.54
N PRO A 120 8.28 7.03 13.27
CA PRO A 120 8.80 7.14 11.91
C PRO A 120 9.53 5.88 11.50
N VAL A 121 9.32 5.47 10.25
CA VAL A 121 9.98 4.31 9.67
C VAL A 121 10.52 4.74 8.32
N VAL A 122 11.76 4.35 8.02
CA VAL A 122 12.37 4.62 6.72
C VAL A 122 12.70 3.29 6.08
N LEU A 123 12.21 3.10 4.86
CA LEU A 123 12.51 1.91 4.07
C LEU A 123 13.33 2.29 2.84
N ASP A 124 14.19 1.38 2.43
CA ASP A 124 14.90 1.53 1.15
C ASP A 124 13.91 1.22 0.02
N ALA A 125 13.78 2.16 -0.91
CA ALA A 125 12.77 2.01 -1.98
C ALA A 125 13.09 0.85 -2.91
N ALA A 126 14.36 0.48 -3.05
CA ALA A 126 14.76 -0.60 -3.96
C ALA A 126 14.55 -1.97 -3.35
N THR A 127 14.62 -2.12 -2.03
CA THR A 127 14.63 -3.42 -1.39
C THR A 127 13.55 -3.62 -0.34
N GLY A 128 12.98 -2.54 0.18
CA GLY A 128 12.02 -2.61 1.28
C GLY A 128 12.65 -2.82 2.64
N ARG A 129 13.97 -2.78 2.73
CA ARG A 129 14.65 -2.97 4.01
C ARG A 129 14.60 -1.70 4.84
N HIS A 130 14.55 -1.89 6.15
CA HIS A 130 14.65 -0.76 7.06
C HIS A 130 16.00 -0.07 6.93
N VAL A 131 15.95 1.25 6.95
CA VAL A 131 17.17 2.06 6.92
C VAL A 131 17.42 2.58 8.34
N GLU A 132 18.58 2.29 8.84
CA GLU A 132 18.98 2.77 10.16
C GLU A 132 19.22 4.27 10.11
N ARG A 133 18.88 4.92 11.19
CA ARG A 133 19.06 6.35 11.29
C ARG A 133 20.28 6.72 12.09
#